data_b7464786771dc6029075fd8f85d06423
#
_entry.id   b7464786771dc6029075fd8f85d06423
#
_cell.length_a   1.000
_cell.length_b   1.000
_cell.length_c   1.000
_cell.angle_alpha   90.00
_cell.angle_beta   90.00
_cell.angle_gamma   90.00
#
_symmetry.space_group_name_H-M   'P 1'
#
loop_
_entity.id
_entity.type
_entity.pdbx_description
1 polymer ?
#
loop_
_entity_poly.entity_id
_entity_poly.type
_entity_poly.pdbx_seq_one_letter_code
_entity_poly.pdbx_strand_id
1 'polypeptide(L)'
;MMYESRRQPLIRRADFLRRVLGHLAAALVLIAGSLALGMAGYVHFEALSPLDAFLETSMLLGGMGPLKAPVTDAGKLFAGFFALYAGLVFIATAALILGPLAHRVLHRFHLDRD
;
A
#
# COMPACT_ATOMS: atom_id res chain seq x y z
N MET A 1 22.41 -23.02 22.22
CA MET A 1 21.81 -21.70 22.37
C MET A 1 22.81 -20.56 22.20
N MET A 2 23.92 -20.61 22.91
CA MET A 2 24.95 -19.56 22.75
C MET A 2 25.52 -19.53 21.34
N TYR A 3 25.66 -20.69 20.73
CA TYR A 3 26.14 -20.79 19.36
C TYR A 3 25.14 -20.17 18.37
N GLU A 4 23.85 -20.43 18.57
CA GLU A 4 22.81 -19.87 17.73
C GLU A 4 22.73 -18.37 17.89
N SER A 5 22.92 -17.85 19.11
CA SER A 5 22.81 -16.41 19.35
C SER A 5 23.93 -15.62 18.67
N ARG A 6 25.11 -16.21 18.49
CA ARG A 6 26.20 -15.56 17.75
C ARG A 6 25.90 -15.43 16.27
N ARG A 7 25.16 -16.37 15.71
CA ARG A 7 24.76 -16.34 14.31
C ARG A 7 23.46 -15.57 14.09
N GLN A 8 22.70 -15.35 15.15
CA GLN A 8 21.41 -14.67 15.07
C GLN A 8 21.45 -13.32 14.35
N PRO A 9 22.44 -12.43 14.55
CA PRO A 9 22.42 -11.15 13.83
C PRO A 9 22.39 -11.30 12.32
N LEU A 10 23.14 -12.25 11.75
CA LEU A 10 23.13 -12.48 10.31
C LEU A 10 21.84 -13.13 9.85
N ILE A 11 21.36 -14.14 10.61
CA ILE A 11 20.11 -14.82 10.33
C ILE A 11 18.94 -13.83 10.46
N ARG A 12 18.96 -13.02 11.52
CA ARG A 12 17.92 -12.02 11.74
C ARG A 12 17.86 -10.98 10.62
N ARG A 13 19.03 -10.56 10.13
CA ARG A 13 19.07 -9.62 9.00
C ARG A 13 18.48 -10.23 7.74
N ALA A 14 18.82 -11.48 7.47
CA ALA A 14 18.26 -12.18 6.31
C ALA A 14 16.77 -12.37 6.46
N ASP A 15 16.30 -12.80 7.64
CA ASP A 15 14.88 -12.97 7.91
C ASP A 15 14.13 -11.64 7.87
N PHE A 16 14.71 -10.60 8.47
CA PHE A 16 14.11 -9.27 8.44
C PHE A 16 13.99 -8.75 7.01
N LEU A 17 15.06 -8.89 6.23
CA LEU A 17 15.05 -8.47 4.84
C LEU A 17 14.00 -9.24 4.04
N ARG A 18 13.90 -10.55 4.27
CA ARG A 18 12.89 -11.39 3.62
C ARG A 18 11.48 -10.94 3.98
N ARG A 19 11.24 -10.61 5.25
CA ARG A 19 9.94 -10.11 5.70
C ARG A 19 9.62 -8.77 5.07
N VAL A 20 10.58 -7.85 5.05
CA VAL A 20 10.41 -6.54 4.43
C VAL A 20 10.10 -6.69 2.95
N LEU A 21 10.84 -7.55 2.25
CA LEU A 21 10.61 -7.80 0.83
C LEU A 21 9.24 -8.44 0.59
N GLY A 22 8.84 -9.37 1.48
CA GLY A 22 7.51 -9.98 1.39
C GLY A 22 6.39 -8.97 1.59
N HIS A 23 6.54 -8.11 2.58
CA HIS A 23 5.55 -7.04 2.84
C HIS A 23 5.52 -6.02 1.70
N LEU A 24 6.69 -5.68 1.18
CA LEU A 24 6.77 -4.77 0.04
C LEU A 24 6.12 -5.38 -1.20
N ALA A 25 6.37 -6.67 -1.45
CA ALA A 25 5.74 -7.38 -2.56
C ALA A 25 4.22 -7.40 -2.40
N ALA A 26 3.72 -7.67 -1.18
CA ALA A 26 2.29 -7.66 -0.90
C ALA A 26 1.70 -6.29 -1.15
N ALA A 27 2.39 -5.23 -0.72
CA ALA A 27 1.95 -3.85 -0.95
C ALA A 27 1.90 -3.53 -2.44
N LEU A 28 2.91 -3.94 -3.19
CA LEU A 28 2.95 -3.71 -4.65
C LEU A 28 1.83 -4.45 -5.37
N VAL A 29 1.55 -5.69 -4.97
CA VAL A 29 0.44 -6.46 -5.55
C VAL A 29 -0.90 -5.78 -5.23
N LEU A 30 -1.07 -5.33 -3.99
CA LEU A 30 -2.29 -4.63 -3.58
C LEU A 30 -2.48 -3.35 -4.37
N ILE A 31 -1.43 -2.56 -4.53
CA ILE A 31 -1.46 -1.32 -5.31
C ILE A 31 -1.76 -1.62 -6.78
N ALA A 32 -1.06 -2.59 -7.37
CA ALA A 32 -1.25 -2.92 -8.77
C ALA A 32 -2.66 -3.42 -9.05
N GLY A 33 -3.20 -4.29 -8.19
CA GLY A 33 -4.56 -4.79 -8.31
C GLY A 33 -5.59 -3.67 -8.15
N SER A 34 -5.38 -2.80 -7.17
CA SER A 34 -6.24 -1.65 -6.92
C SER A 34 -6.19 -0.64 -8.06
N LEU A 35 -5.01 -0.42 -8.61
CA LEU A 35 -4.81 0.46 -9.76
C LEU A 35 -5.56 -0.07 -10.98
N ALA A 36 -5.45 -1.38 -11.24
CA ALA A 36 -6.16 -2.01 -12.36
C ALA A 36 -7.66 -1.87 -12.19
N LEU A 37 -8.17 -2.10 -10.98
CA LEU A 37 -9.60 -1.98 -10.69
C LEU A 37 -10.09 -0.56 -10.89
N GLY A 38 -9.36 0.42 -10.37
CA GLY A 38 -9.73 1.83 -10.50
C GLY A 38 -9.68 2.30 -11.95
N MET A 39 -8.64 1.92 -12.67
CA MET A 39 -8.52 2.25 -14.09
C MET A 39 -9.68 1.67 -14.90
N ALA A 40 -10.01 0.39 -14.66
CA ALA A 40 -11.12 -0.26 -15.35
C ALA A 40 -12.43 0.49 -15.10
N GLY A 41 -12.68 0.89 -13.84
CA GLY A 41 -13.88 1.64 -13.49
C GLY A 41 -13.95 3.00 -14.16
N TYR A 42 -12.86 3.74 -14.14
CA TYR A 42 -12.84 5.07 -14.79
C TYR A 42 -13.01 4.98 -16.30
N VAL A 43 -12.37 3.99 -16.94
CA VAL A 43 -12.54 3.79 -18.37
C VAL A 43 -13.99 3.42 -18.68
N HIS A 44 -14.57 2.54 -17.87
CA HIS A 44 -15.92 2.03 -18.12
C HIS A 44 -17.00 3.09 -17.82
N PHE A 45 -16.93 3.74 -16.67
CA PHE A 45 -17.98 4.64 -16.21
C PHE A 45 -17.82 6.07 -16.71
N GLU A 46 -16.59 6.56 -16.82
CA GLU A 46 -16.31 7.95 -17.20
C GLU A 46 -15.73 8.08 -18.61
N ALA A 47 -15.53 6.97 -19.30
CA ALA A 47 -14.98 6.94 -20.67
C ALA A 47 -13.63 7.65 -20.78
N LEU A 48 -12.83 7.59 -19.72
CA LEU A 48 -11.49 8.17 -19.74
C LEU A 48 -10.54 7.32 -20.56
N SER A 49 -9.52 7.97 -21.15
CA SER A 49 -8.42 7.23 -21.75
C SER A 49 -7.69 6.43 -20.68
N PRO A 50 -6.99 5.34 -21.04
CA PRO A 50 -6.23 4.56 -20.05
C PRO A 50 -5.23 5.42 -19.26
N LEU A 51 -4.60 6.38 -19.91
CA LEU A 51 -3.63 7.26 -19.25
C LEU A 51 -4.30 8.18 -18.24
N ASP A 52 -5.43 8.77 -18.60
CA ASP A 52 -6.20 9.63 -17.70
C ASP A 52 -6.78 8.80 -16.54
N ALA A 53 -7.24 7.59 -16.82
CA ALA A 53 -7.73 6.68 -15.79
C ALA A 53 -6.62 6.30 -14.82
N PHE A 54 -5.41 6.06 -15.32
CA PHE A 54 -4.24 5.79 -14.49
C PHE A 54 -3.97 6.97 -13.56
N LEU A 55 -3.98 8.18 -14.11
CA LEU A 55 -3.68 9.38 -13.33
C LEU A 55 -4.72 9.59 -12.22
N GLU A 56 -6.00 9.52 -12.57
CA GLU A 56 -7.07 9.70 -11.57
C GLU A 56 -7.02 8.64 -10.49
N THR A 57 -6.84 7.37 -10.88
CA THR A 57 -6.76 6.26 -9.92
C THR A 57 -5.56 6.42 -9.01
N SER A 58 -4.42 6.80 -9.57
CA SER A 58 -3.19 7.00 -8.80
C SER A 58 -3.35 8.12 -7.78
N MET A 59 -4.04 9.20 -8.15
CA MET A 59 -4.29 10.32 -7.23
C MET A 59 -5.15 9.88 -6.06
N LEU A 60 -6.17 9.06 -6.31
CA LEU A 60 -7.01 8.52 -5.24
C LEU A 60 -6.24 7.57 -4.33
N LEU A 61 -5.46 6.65 -4.92
CA LEU A 61 -4.66 5.70 -4.14
C LEU A 61 -3.57 6.39 -3.33
N GLY A 62 -3.04 7.49 -3.86
CA GLY A 62 -2.03 8.28 -3.16
C GLY A 62 -2.59 9.22 -2.09
N GLY A 63 -3.91 9.26 -1.93
CA GLY A 63 -4.56 10.09 -0.92
C GLY A 63 -4.69 11.55 -1.31
N MET A 64 -4.47 11.89 -2.58
CA MET A 64 -4.52 13.28 -3.02
C MET A 64 -5.88 13.72 -3.57
N GLY A 65 -6.77 12.76 -3.80
CA GLY A 65 -8.07 13.03 -4.37
C GLY A 65 -8.07 13.18 -5.90
N PRO A 66 -9.25 13.28 -6.50
CA PRO A 66 -9.35 13.32 -7.95
C PRO A 66 -8.94 14.67 -8.53
N LEU A 67 -8.33 14.65 -9.72
CA LEU A 67 -7.97 15.87 -10.45
C LEU A 67 -9.20 16.45 -11.14
N LYS A 68 -10.08 15.59 -11.62
CA LYS A 68 -11.34 16.00 -12.25
C LYS A 68 -12.48 15.28 -11.57
N ALA A 69 -13.55 16.02 -11.26
CA ALA A 69 -14.74 15.42 -10.71
C ALA A 69 -15.40 14.51 -11.75
N PRO A 70 -15.89 13.32 -11.35
CA PRO A 70 -16.66 12.48 -12.26
C PRO A 70 -17.91 13.20 -12.73
N VAL A 71 -18.30 12.93 -13.98
CA VAL A 71 -19.43 13.61 -14.62
C VAL A 71 -20.71 12.77 -14.56
N THR A 72 -20.57 11.45 -14.76
CA THR A 72 -21.73 10.55 -14.77
C THR A 72 -22.10 10.15 -13.35
N ASP A 73 -23.38 9.83 -13.13
CA ASP A 73 -23.83 9.35 -11.82
C ASP A 73 -23.15 8.04 -11.45
N ALA A 74 -23.02 7.12 -12.39
CA ALA A 74 -22.33 5.85 -12.17
C ALA A 74 -20.86 6.08 -11.81
N GLY A 75 -20.21 7.02 -12.51
CA GLY A 75 -18.82 7.37 -12.23
C GLY A 75 -18.66 8.01 -10.85
N LYS A 76 -19.61 8.85 -10.44
CA LYS A 76 -19.62 9.45 -9.10
C LYS A 76 -19.74 8.39 -8.02
N LEU A 77 -20.64 7.43 -8.20
CA LEU A 77 -20.80 6.33 -7.26
C LEU A 77 -19.52 5.47 -7.21
N PHE A 78 -19.00 5.12 -8.37
CA PHE A 78 -17.77 4.35 -8.45
C PHE A 78 -16.61 5.08 -7.77
N ALA A 79 -16.41 6.35 -8.10
CA ALA A 79 -15.31 7.14 -7.56
C ALA A 79 -15.44 7.31 -6.05
N GLY A 80 -16.66 7.50 -5.55
CA GLY A 80 -16.92 7.62 -4.13
C GLY A 80 -16.56 6.35 -3.37
N PHE A 81 -17.06 5.21 -3.83
CA PHE A 81 -16.74 3.93 -3.21
C PHE A 81 -15.27 3.57 -3.38
N PHE A 82 -14.72 3.85 -4.56
CA PHE A 82 -13.31 3.58 -4.80
C PHE A 82 -12.42 4.45 -3.92
N ALA A 83 -12.82 5.71 -3.68
CA ALA A 83 -12.07 6.60 -2.79
C ALA A 83 -12.02 6.06 -1.36
N LEU A 84 -13.14 5.52 -0.86
CA LEU A 84 -13.17 4.89 0.45
C LEU A 84 -12.27 3.66 0.50
N TYR A 85 -12.34 2.83 -0.53
CA TYR A 85 -11.49 1.67 -0.68
C TYR A 85 -10.02 2.09 -0.77
N ALA A 86 -9.72 3.12 -1.56
CA ALA A 86 -8.35 3.62 -1.75
C ALA A 86 -7.76 4.13 -0.44
N GLY A 87 -8.58 4.75 0.41
CA GLY A 87 -8.14 5.17 1.74
C GLY A 87 -7.71 3.98 2.59
N LEU A 88 -8.49 2.90 2.55
CA LEU A 88 -8.15 1.67 3.27
C LEU A 88 -6.88 1.03 2.68
N VAL A 89 -6.74 1.03 1.36
CA VAL A 89 -5.54 0.50 0.69
C VAL A 89 -4.32 1.32 1.07
N PHE A 90 -4.46 2.64 1.13
CA PHE A 90 -3.38 3.53 1.55
C PHE A 90 -2.90 3.17 2.96
N ILE A 91 -3.83 3.02 3.90
CA ILE A 91 -3.52 2.66 5.29
C ILE A 91 -2.89 1.27 5.34
N ALA A 92 -3.46 0.30 4.63
CA ALA A 92 -2.94 -1.07 4.61
C ALA A 92 -1.53 -1.12 4.02
N THR A 93 -1.30 -0.39 2.93
CA THR A 93 0.00 -0.31 2.27
C THR A 93 1.04 0.31 3.20
N ALA A 94 0.68 1.41 3.85
CA ALA A 94 1.56 2.06 4.82
C ALA A 94 1.90 1.11 5.97
N ALA A 95 0.90 0.39 6.48
CA ALA A 95 1.12 -0.59 7.54
C ALA A 95 2.03 -1.74 7.10
N LEU A 96 1.85 -2.23 5.88
CA LEU A 96 2.69 -3.31 5.33
C LEU A 96 4.14 -2.88 5.19
N ILE A 97 4.37 -1.63 4.79
CA ILE A 97 5.73 -1.11 4.59
C ILE A 97 6.35 -0.70 5.92
N LEU A 98 5.61 0.04 6.74
CA LEU A 98 6.13 0.63 7.97
C LEU A 98 6.03 -0.30 9.17
N GLY A 99 5.11 -1.26 9.14
CA GLY A 99 4.89 -2.16 10.27
C GLY A 99 6.13 -2.88 10.75
N PRO A 100 6.88 -3.58 9.87
CA PRO A 100 8.09 -4.26 10.28
C PRO A 100 9.14 -3.30 10.84
N LEU A 101 9.28 -2.13 10.23
CA LEU A 101 10.24 -1.11 10.68
C LEU A 101 9.82 -0.53 12.01
N ALA A 102 8.54 -0.19 12.16
CA ALA A 102 8.01 0.36 13.41
C ALA A 102 8.16 -0.64 14.57
N HIS A 103 7.82 -1.90 14.31
CA HIS A 103 7.96 -2.96 15.31
C HIS A 103 9.41 -3.11 15.76
N ARG A 104 10.35 -3.08 14.82
CA ARG A 104 11.76 -3.19 15.12
C ARG A 104 12.25 -2.00 15.96
N VAL A 105 11.84 -0.79 15.61
CA VAL A 105 12.22 0.42 16.34
C VAL A 105 11.66 0.39 17.74
N LEU A 106 10.37 0.04 17.89
CA LEU A 106 9.73 -0.04 19.21
C LEU A 106 10.39 -1.11 20.08
N HIS A 107 10.72 -2.24 19.49
CA HIS A 107 11.41 -3.32 20.21
C HIS A 107 12.78 -2.85 20.69
N ARG A 108 13.50 -2.10 19.88
CA ARG A 108 14.80 -1.53 20.25
C ARG A 108 14.66 -0.58 21.43
N PHE A 109 13.68 0.32 21.37
CA PHE A 109 13.43 1.26 22.45
C PHE A 109 13.07 0.56 23.75
N HIS A 110 12.28 -0.49 23.66
CA HIS A 110 11.91 -1.29 24.82
C HIS A 110 13.12 -1.95 25.46
N LEU A 111 14.01 -2.51 24.64
CA LEU A 111 15.25 -3.13 25.14
C LEU A 111 16.19 -2.11 25.76
N ASP A 112 16.27 -0.92 25.18
CA ASP A 112 17.15 0.14 25.69
C ASP A 112 16.69 0.66 27.06
N ARG A 113 15.39 0.57 27.35
CA ARG A 113 14.87 0.98 28.67
C ARG A 113 15.16 -0.04 29.75
N ASP A 114 15.22 -1.30 29.39
CA ASP A 114 15.52 -2.39 30.31
C ASP A 114 17.02 -2.55 30.50
#